data_157bbe64f62ba68ebd2b99567b4a6caa
#
_entry.id   157bbe64f62ba68ebd2b99567b4a6caa
#
_cell.length_a   1.000
_cell.length_b   1.000
_cell.length_c   1.000
_cell.angle_alpha   90.00
_cell.angle_beta   90.00
_cell.angle_gamma   90.00
#
_symmetry.space_group_name_H-M   'P 1'
#
loop_
_entity.id
_entity.type
_entity.pdbx_description
1 polymer ?
#
loop_
_entity_poly.entity_id
_entity_poly.type
_entity_poly.pdbx_seq_one_letter_code
_entity_poly.pdbx_strand_id
1 'polypeptide(L)'
;MLQILVANQDQPAQPIRELFWEYLQWANAKVQENFGVNFDIAAMLEDDMNSLDKYMPPHGRLLLGYVEDQAMGIACLKPLTNKICEVKRMYVRPQARKRGLGRALLDQALDEARQIGYERVRLDSARFMREAHQLYRTSGFREIEAYEGSEIPKEFQSHWIFMERELPSRT
;
A
#
# COMPACT_ATOMS: atom_id res chain seq x y z
N MET A 1 -20.07 -10.71 0.76
CA MET A 1 -19.47 -10.38 2.07
C MET A 1 -18.04 -9.89 1.85
N LEU A 2 -17.63 -8.89 2.58
CA LEU A 2 -16.29 -8.33 2.50
C LEU A 2 -15.40 -9.00 3.58
N GLN A 3 -14.21 -9.47 3.19
CA GLN A 3 -13.28 -10.16 4.08
C GLN A 3 -11.85 -9.70 3.81
N ILE A 4 -11.05 -9.51 4.87
CA ILE A 4 -9.61 -9.24 4.76
C ILE A 4 -8.85 -10.49 5.24
N LEU A 5 -7.98 -10.98 4.38
CA LEU A 5 -7.06 -12.08 4.69
C LEU A 5 -5.65 -11.52 4.93
N VAL A 6 -5.06 -11.87 6.04
CA VAL A 6 -3.63 -11.63 6.29
C VAL A 6 -2.87 -12.80 5.70
N ALA A 7 -2.09 -12.55 4.66
CA ALA A 7 -1.36 -13.60 3.95
C ALA A 7 -0.19 -14.14 4.79
N ASN A 8 0.12 -15.41 4.60
CA ASN A 8 1.30 -16.05 5.13
C ASN A 8 2.16 -16.61 3.98
N GLN A 9 3.26 -17.28 4.30
CA GLN A 9 4.19 -17.82 3.31
C GLN A 9 3.58 -18.90 2.41
N ASP A 10 2.49 -19.54 2.84
CA ASP A 10 1.79 -20.56 2.08
C ASP A 10 0.71 -19.98 1.16
N GLN A 11 0.52 -18.67 1.20
CA GLN A 11 -0.46 -17.99 0.35
C GLN A 11 -0.13 -18.18 -1.12
N PRO A 12 -1.10 -18.61 -1.97
CA PRO A 12 -0.88 -18.68 -3.41
C PRO A 12 -0.41 -17.34 -3.98
N ALA A 13 0.66 -17.38 -4.77
CA ALA A 13 1.26 -16.16 -5.33
C ALA A 13 0.41 -15.50 -6.42
N GLN A 14 -0.44 -16.27 -7.10
CA GLN A 14 -1.17 -15.79 -8.28
C GLN A 14 -2.07 -14.59 -7.99
N PRO A 15 -2.95 -14.58 -6.98
CA PRO A 15 -3.78 -13.41 -6.68
C PRO A 15 -2.95 -12.15 -6.34
N ILE A 16 -1.82 -12.34 -5.66
CA ILE A 16 -0.89 -11.26 -5.31
C ILE A 16 -0.28 -10.69 -6.58
N ARG A 17 0.24 -11.54 -7.46
CA ARG A 17 0.85 -11.15 -8.73
C ARG A 17 -0.13 -10.38 -9.62
N GLU A 18 -1.35 -10.88 -9.74
CA GLU A 18 -2.40 -10.23 -10.55
C GLU A 18 -2.72 -8.82 -10.02
N LEU A 19 -2.94 -8.68 -8.71
CA LEU A 19 -3.27 -7.39 -8.09
C LEU A 19 -2.10 -6.41 -8.16
N PHE A 20 -0.86 -6.87 -7.98
CA PHE A 20 0.33 -6.03 -8.18
C PHE A 20 0.45 -5.56 -9.62
N TRP A 21 0.24 -6.45 -10.57
CA TRP A 21 0.30 -6.11 -11.99
C TRP A 21 -0.75 -5.08 -12.38
N GLU A 22 -1.99 -5.29 -11.98
CA GLU A 22 -3.08 -4.35 -12.23
C GLU A 22 -2.80 -2.97 -11.60
N TYR A 23 -2.30 -2.96 -10.37
CA TYR A 23 -1.89 -1.72 -9.70
C TYR A 23 -0.80 -0.99 -10.48
N LEU A 24 0.26 -1.69 -10.86
CA LEU A 24 1.40 -1.10 -11.57
C LEU A 24 0.99 -0.55 -12.94
N GLN A 25 0.18 -1.31 -13.68
CA GLN A 25 -0.35 -0.85 -14.97
C GLN A 25 -1.20 0.42 -14.83
N TRP A 26 -2.14 0.41 -13.89
CA TRP A 26 -3.01 1.55 -13.63
C TRP A 26 -2.22 2.78 -13.17
N ALA A 27 -1.35 2.61 -12.20
CA ALA A 27 -0.54 3.71 -11.65
C ALA A 27 0.41 4.30 -12.70
N ASN A 28 1.11 3.44 -13.45
CA ASN A 28 2.05 3.88 -14.49
C ASN A 28 1.34 4.63 -15.63
N ALA A 29 0.17 4.15 -16.07
CA ALA A 29 -0.62 4.84 -17.08
C ALA A 29 -1.02 6.26 -16.62
N LYS A 30 -1.42 6.40 -15.35
CA LYS A 30 -1.77 7.70 -14.76
C LYS A 30 -0.56 8.60 -14.57
N VAL A 31 0.58 8.06 -14.16
CA VAL A 31 1.84 8.81 -14.03
C VAL A 31 2.30 9.31 -15.39
N GLN A 32 2.21 8.47 -16.43
CA GLN A 32 2.53 8.88 -17.79
C GLN A 32 1.61 9.98 -18.29
N GLU A 33 0.30 9.83 -18.09
CA GLU A 33 -0.71 10.81 -18.50
C GLU A 33 -0.51 12.18 -17.80
N ASN A 34 -0.23 12.18 -16.49
CA ASN A 34 -0.16 13.40 -15.69
C ASN A 34 1.23 14.06 -15.67
N PHE A 35 2.29 13.26 -15.76
CA PHE A 35 3.66 13.75 -15.54
C PHE A 35 4.63 13.42 -16.69
N GLY A 36 4.20 12.67 -17.70
CA GLY A 36 5.06 12.26 -18.81
C GLY A 36 6.17 11.27 -18.41
N VAL A 37 6.04 10.65 -17.24
CA VAL A 37 7.02 9.68 -16.72
C VAL A 37 6.53 8.26 -16.99
N ASN A 38 7.44 7.39 -17.38
CA ASN A 38 7.15 5.97 -17.62
C ASN A 38 8.15 5.11 -16.87
N PHE A 39 7.66 4.20 -16.02
CA PHE A 39 8.48 3.26 -15.28
C PHE A 39 8.49 1.89 -15.94
N ASP A 40 9.57 1.13 -15.73
CA ASP A 40 9.64 -0.28 -16.13
C ASP A 40 8.83 -1.14 -15.14
N ILE A 41 7.51 -1.20 -15.36
CA ILE A 41 6.60 -1.91 -14.45
C ILE A 41 6.78 -3.42 -14.48
N ALA A 42 7.27 -3.99 -15.60
CA ALA A 42 7.58 -5.42 -15.65
C ALA A 42 8.73 -5.76 -14.68
N ALA A 43 9.80 -4.95 -14.70
CA ALA A 43 10.90 -5.10 -13.75
C ALA A 43 10.44 -4.87 -12.30
N MET A 44 9.59 -3.86 -12.06
CA MET A 44 9.02 -3.60 -10.73
C MET A 44 8.19 -4.77 -10.21
N LEU A 45 7.38 -5.40 -11.07
CA LEU A 45 6.60 -6.58 -10.69
C LEU A 45 7.49 -7.74 -10.27
N GLU A 46 8.52 -8.06 -11.07
CA GLU A 46 9.44 -9.15 -10.75
C GLU A 46 10.22 -8.87 -9.46
N ASP A 47 10.62 -7.63 -9.24
CA ASP A 47 11.28 -7.21 -8.01
C ASP A 47 10.36 -7.39 -6.78
N ASP A 48 9.12 -6.94 -6.87
CA ASP A 48 8.12 -7.14 -5.83
C ASP A 48 7.88 -8.63 -5.55
N MET A 49 7.71 -9.45 -6.58
CA MET A 49 7.43 -10.88 -6.42
C MET A 49 8.64 -11.64 -5.85
N ASN A 50 9.86 -11.22 -6.17
CA ASN A 50 11.09 -11.81 -5.65
C ASN A 50 11.44 -11.36 -4.22
N SER A 51 10.76 -10.34 -3.70
CA SER A 51 11.01 -9.77 -2.37
C SER A 51 9.73 -9.70 -1.50
N LEU A 52 8.81 -10.64 -1.68
CA LEU A 52 7.56 -10.71 -0.91
C LEU A 52 7.79 -10.89 0.60
N ASP A 53 8.93 -11.45 1.00
CA ASP A 53 9.30 -11.64 2.40
C ASP A 53 9.29 -10.36 3.21
N LYS A 54 9.58 -9.20 2.59
CA LYS A 54 9.47 -7.88 3.26
C LYS A 54 8.05 -7.54 3.70
N TYR A 55 7.03 -8.17 3.09
CA TYR A 55 5.62 -8.00 3.41
C TYR A 55 5.07 -9.18 4.24
N MET A 56 5.93 -9.98 4.83
CA MET A 56 5.53 -11.15 5.62
C MET A 56 5.90 -10.98 7.10
N PRO A 57 5.21 -11.71 8.01
CA PRO A 57 5.60 -11.72 9.40
C PRO A 57 7.08 -12.08 9.59
N PRO A 58 7.73 -11.58 10.65
CA PRO A 58 7.14 -10.89 11.79
C PRO A 58 6.95 -9.37 11.61
N HIS A 59 7.66 -8.73 10.67
CA HIS A 59 7.72 -7.25 10.60
C HIS A 59 6.88 -6.64 9.48
N GLY A 60 6.51 -7.43 8.48
CA GLY A 60 5.65 -7.01 7.38
C GLY A 60 4.28 -7.69 7.41
N ARG A 61 3.37 -7.20 6.58
CA ARG A 61 2.07 -7.83 6.33
C ARG A 61 1.68 -7.64 4.87
N LEU A 62 1.03 -8.62 4.33
CA LEU A 62 0.35 -8.55 3.05
C LEU A 62 -1.12 -8.88 3.28
N LEU A 63 -1.99 -7.96 2.91
CA LEU A 63 -3.43 -8.07 3.12
C LEU A 63 -4.12 -8.23 1.79
N LEU A 64 -4.97 -9.25 1.67
CA LEU A 64 -5.84 -9.45 0.51
C LEU A 64 -7.28 -9.17 0.90
N GLY A 65 -7.94 -8.31 0.13
CA GLY A 65 -9.36 -8.01 0.31
C GLY A 65 -10.21 -8.85 -0.63
N TYR A 66 -11.15 -9.59 -0.07
CA TYR A 66 -12.07 -10.44 -0.81
C TYR A 66 -13.48 -9.85 -0.79
N VAL A 67 -14.15 -9.94 -1.91
CA VAL A 67 -15.60 -9.68 -2.06
C VAL A 67 -16.18 -10.90 -2.75
N GLU A 68 -17.13 -11.56 -2.09
CA GLU A 68 -17.78 -12.79 -2.62
C GLU A 68 -16.77 -13.81 -3.16
N ASP A 69 -15.78 -14.14 -2.32
CA ASP A 69 -14.72 -15.12 -2.59
C ASP A 69 -13.74 -14.77 -3.73
N GLN A 70 -13.81 -13.53 -4.24
CA GLN A 70 -12.86 -13.03 -5.23
C GLN A 70 -11.88 -12.03 -4.60
N ALA A 71 -10.59 -12.19 -4.87
CA ALA A 71 -9.57 -11.23 -4.46
C ALA A 71 -9.76 -9.92 -5.26
N MET A 72 -10.15 -8.85 -4.57
CA MET A 72 -10.53 -7.57 -5.19
C MET A 72 -9.67 -6.40 -4.75
N GLY A 73 -8.79 -6.61 -3.78
CA GLY A 73 -7.89 -5.57 -3.30
C GLY A 73 -6.69 -6.11 -2.56
N ILE A 74 -5.69 -5.26 -2.39
CA ILE A 74 -4.43 -5.58 -1.71
C ILE A 74 -3.89 -4.34 -0.99
N ALA A 75 -3.22 -4.58 0.13
CA ALA A 75 -2.40 -3.58 0.81
C ALA A 75 -1.22 -4.29 1.46
N CYS A 76 -0.05 -3.67 1.41
CA CYS A 76 1.17 -4.21 1.98
C CYS A 76 1.72 -3.29 3.04
N LEU A 77 2.34 -3.87 4.05
CA LEU A 77 3.01 -3.19 5.15
C LEU A 77 4.44 -3.70 5.24
N LYS A 78 5.41 -2.81 5.15
CA LYS A 78 6.83 -3.16 5.28
C LYS A 78 7.54 -2.29 6.31
N PRO A 79 8.60 -2.78 6.97
CA PRO A 79 9.39 -1.95 7.86
C PRO A 79 10.18 -0.88 7.09
N LEU A 80 10.26 0.33 7.64
CA LEU A 80 11.26 1.35 7.28
C LEU A 80 12.36 1.39 8.34
N THR A 81 11.97 1.36 9.60
CA THR A 81 12.84 1.22 10.78
C THR A 81 12.19 0.24 11.75
N ASN A 82 12.79 0.01 12.90
CA ASN A 82 12.17 -0.80 13.96
C ASN A 82 10.91 -0.16 14.57
N LYS A 83 10.66 1.12 14.32
CA LYS A 83 9.51 1.86 14.88
C LYS A 83 8.56 2.42 13.83
N ILE A 84 8.97 2.44 12.57
CA ILE A 84 8.22 3.06 11.47
C ILE A 84 8.03 2.04 10.36
N CYS A 85 6.80 1.88 9.92
CA CYS A 85 6.46 1.06 8.76
C CYS A 85 5.85 1.90 7.64
N GLU A 86 5.74 1.30 6.47
CA GLU A 86 5.21 1.94 5.28
C GLU A 86 4.09 1.09 4.68
N VAL A 87 2.97 1.73 4.36
CA VAL A 87 1.91 1.12 3.54
C VAL A 87 2.28 1.26 2.07
N LYS A 88 2.30 0.13 1.36
CA LYS A 88 2.66 0.04 -0.05
C LYS A 88 1.60 -0.76 -0.82
N ARG A 89 1.57 -0.54 -2.13
CA ARG A 89 0.77 -1.34 -3.07
C ARG A 89 -0.70 -1.44 -2.68
N MET A 90 -1.25 -0.35 -2.13
CA MET A 90 -2.66 -0.30 -1.80
C MET A 90 -3.49 -0.09 -3.05
N TYR A 91 -4.31 -1.07 -3.39
CA TYR A 91 -5.09 -1.09 -4.62
C TYR A 91 -6.40 -1.83 -4.42
N VAL A 92 -7.45 -1.30 -5.02
CA VAL A 92 -8.77 -1.93 -5.09
C VAL A 92 -9.23 -1.95 -6.55
N ARG A 93 -9.60 -3.10 -7.04
CA ARG A 93 -10.13 -3.27 -8.40
C ARG A 93 -11.33 -2.32 -8.62
N PRO A 94 -11.48 -1.70 -9.80
CA PRO A 94 -12.54 -0.72 -10.05
C PRO A 94 -13.94 -1.20 -9.67
N GLN A 95 -14.27 -2.47 -9.93
CA GLN A 95 -15.56 -3.07 -9.65
C GLN A 95 -15.91 -3.12 -8.14
N ALA A 96 -14.89 -3.10 -7.28
CA ALA A 96 -15.05 -3.19 -5.83
C ALA A 96 -14.86 -1.84 -5.11
N ARG A 97 -14.59 -0.78 -5.85
CA ARG A 97 -14.44 0.56 -5.28
C ARG A 97 -15.77 1.09 -4.73
N LYS A 98 -15.68 2.04 -3.79
CA LYS A 98 -16.84 2.68 -3.14
C LYS A 98 -17.74 1.71 -2.35
N ARG A 99 -17.21 0.53 -2.03
CA ARG A 99 -17.90 -0.50 -1.23
C ARG A 99 -17.24 -0.71 0.14
N GLY A 100 -16.32 0.17 0.53
CA GLY A 100 -15.65 0.12 1.84
C GLY A 100 -14.40 -0.77 1.88
N LEU A 101 -14.00 -1.43 0.79
CA LEU A 101 -12.86 -2.35 0.79
C LEU A 101 -11.53 -1.62 1.06
N GLY A 102 -11.32 -0.45 0.44
CA GLY A 102 -10.10 0.34 0.68
C GLY A 102 -9.96 0.75 2.13
N ARG A 103 -11.05 1.19 2.77
CA ARG A 103 -11.04 1.51 4.20
C ARG A 103 -10.76 0.29 5.06
N ALA A 104 -11.40 -0.84 4.76
CA ALA A 104 -11.18 -2.08 5.51
C ALA A 104 -9.72 -2.56 5.41
N LEU A 105 -9.11 -2.48 4.24
CA LEU A 105 -7.69 -2.80 4.04
C LEU A 105 -6.78 -1.87 4.86
N LEU A 106 -7.04 -0.56 4.81
CA LEU A 106 -6.24 0.42 5.57
C LEU A 106 -6.40 0.23 7.07
N ASP A 107 -7.62 0.05 7.56
CA ASP A 107 -7.89 -0.17 8.98
C ASP A 107 -7.19 -1.44 9.48
N GLN A 108 -7.26 -2.52 8.72
CA GLN A 108 -6.54 -3.76 9.07
C GLN A 108 -5.02 -3.55 9.06
N ALA A 109 -4.48 -2.83 8.08
CA ALA A 109 -3.05 -2.51 8.03
C ALA A 109 -2.60 -1.73 9.28
N LEU A 110 -3.39 -0.75 9.70
CA LEU A 110 -3.09 0.04 10.90
C LEU A 110 -3.17 -0.81 12.18
N ASP A 111 -4.14 -1.73 12.27
CA ASP A 111 -4.24 -2.65 13.41
C ASP A 111 -3.05 -3.62 13.44
N GLU A 112 -2.64 -4.15 12.32
CA GLU A 112 -1.44 -5.00 12.20
C GLU A 112 -0.18 -4.23 12.61
N ALA A 113 -0.05 -2.99 12.16
CA ALA A 113 1.09 -2.12 12.54
C ALA A 113 1.16 -1.92 14.05
N ARG A 114 0.01 -1.69 14.70
CA ARG A 114 -0.06 -1.57 16.17
C ARG A 114 0.33 -2.86 16.86
N GLN A 115 -0.12 -4.01 16.36
CA GLN A 115 0.18 -5.33 16.95
C GLN A 115 1.67 -5.66 16.84
N ILE A 116 2.32 -5.30 15.73
CA ILE A 116 3.76 -5.46 15.57
C ILE A 116 4.54 -4.56 16.54
N GLY A 117 4.00 -3.39 16.88
CA GLY A 117 4.62 -2.44 17.79
C GLY A 117 5.20 -1.20 17.11
N TYR A 118 4.79 -0.93 15.88
CA TYR A 118 5.16 0.30 15.20
C TYR A 118 4.54 1.52 15.87
N GLU A 119 5.27 2.61 15.91
CA GLU A 119 4.84 3.89 16.47
C GLU A 119 4.28 4.83 15.40
N ARG A 120 4.70 4.65 14.15
CA ARG A 120 4.31 5.48 13.00
C ARG A 120 4.12 4.65 11.75
N VAL A 121 3.18 5.10 10.92
CA VAL A 121 2.93 4.56 9.58
C VAL A 121 3.11 5.68 8.58
N ARG A 122 3.90 5.43 7.54
CA ARG A 122 4.14 6.35 6.43
C ARG A 122 3.61 5.78 5.12
N LEU A 123 3.40 6.64 4.17
CA LEU A 123 3.09 6.27 2.79
C LEU A 123 3.52 7.39 1.84
N ASP A 124 3.73 7.05 0.58
CA ASP A 124 3.80 7.99 -0.51
C ASP A 124 2.66 7.73 -1.50
N SER A 125 2.22 8.77 -2.19
CA SER A 125 1.11 8.69 -3.14
C SER A 125 1.23 9.76 -4.20
N ALA A 126 0.98 9.41 -5.46
CA ALA A 126 1.03 10.39 -6.55
C ALA A 126 -0.06 11.46 -6.35
N ARG A 127 0.26 12.71 -6.71
CA ARG A 127 -0.61 13.88 -6.47
C ARG A 127 -2.00 13.76 -7.09
N PHE A 128 -2.15 13.02 -8.17
CA PHE A 128 -3.46 12.83 -8.82
C PHE A 128 -4.40 11.86 -8.07
N MET A 129 -3.89 11.07 -7.13
CA MET A 129 -4.67 10.04 -6.39
C MET A 129 -5.52 10.67 -5.28
N ARG A 130 -6.40 11.61 -5.63
CA ARG A 130 -7.15 12.44 -4.67
C ARG A 130 -8.09 11.65 -3.77
N GLU A 131 -8.75 10.63 -4.30
CA GLU A 131 -9.65 9.77 -3.51
C GLU A 131 -8.88 9.00 -2.43
N ALA A 132 -7.69 8.47 -2.78
CA ALA A 132 -6.82 7.82 -1.81
C ALA A 132 -6.36 8.82 -0.72
N HIS A 133 -6.00 10.04 -1.10
CA HIS A 133 -5.59 11.07 -0.14
C HIS A 133 -6.71 11.41 0.84
N GLN A 134 -7.94 11.50 0.38
CA GLN A 134 -9.09 11.72 1.25
C GLN A 134 -9.26 10.57 2.25
N LEU A 135 -9.14 9.32 1.79
CA LEU A 135 -9.17 8.15 2.66
C LEU A 135 -8.07 8.23 3.72
N TYR A 136 -6.84 8.56 3.33
CA TYR A 136 -5.71 8.67 4.26
C TYR A 136 -5.94 9.79 5.29
N ARG A 137 -6.38 10.98 4.87
CA ARG A 137 -6.67 12.09 5.78
C ARG A 137 -7.76 11.74 6.77
N THR A 138 -8.86 11.13 6.33
CA THR A 138 -9.94 10.70 7.23
C THR A 138 -9.53 9.56 8.16
N SER A 139 -8.43 8.87 7.84
CA SER A 139 -7.83 7.85 8.70
C SER A 139 -6.72 8.40 9.61
N GLY A 140 -6.56 9.72 9.69
CA GLY A 140 -5.62 10.37 10.60
C GLY A 140 -4.22 10.59 10.06
N PHE A 141 -3.97 10.37 8.76
CA PHE A 141 -2.71 10.72 8.12
C PHE A 141 -2.63 12.22 7.85
N ARG A 142 -1.44 12.78 8.04
CA ARG A 142 -1.11 14.16 7.69
C ARG A 142 0.03 14.19 6.68
N GLU A 143 0.08 15.22 5.86
CA GLU A 143 1.17 15.42 4.91
C GLU A 143 2.46 15.78 5.64
N ILE A 144 3.58 15.18 5.21
CA ILE A 144 4.93 15.43 5.71
C ILE A 144 5.89 15.66 4.52
N GLU A 145 7.11 16.06 4.82
CA GLU A 145 8.20 16.10 3.84
C GLU A 145 8.57 14.69 3.36
N ALA A 146 9.19 14.61 2.19
CA ALA A 146 9.73 13.35 1.68
C ALA A 146 10.70 12.74 2.69
N TYR A 147 10.63 11.43 2.87
CA TYR A 147 11.43 10.71 3.85
C TYR A 147 12.41 9.73 3.20
N GLU A 148 13.47 9.45 3.92
CA GLU A 148 14.44 8.43 3.54
C GLU A 148 13.79 7.04 3.56
N GLY A 149 14.11 6.21 2.56
CA GLY A 149 13.54 4.87 2.40
C GLY A 149 12.34 4.81 1.45
N SER A 150 11.81 5.95 1.01
CA SER A 150 10.82 5.98 -0.07
C SER A 150 11.43 5.47 -1.39
N GLU A 151 10.67 4.70 -2.15
CA GLU A 151 11.09 4.22 -3.47
C GLU A 151 11.06 5.30 -4.55
N ILE A 152 10.45 6.46 -4.27
CA ILE A 152 10.28 7.52 -5.26
C ILE A 152 11.61 8.25 -5.48
N PRO A 153 12.18 8.24 -6.72
CA PRO A 153 13.39 8.97 -7.04
C PRO A 153 13.25 10.47 -6.74
N LYS A 154 14.33 11.09 -6.29
CA LYS A 154 14.32 12.52 -5.90
C LYS A 154 13.78 13.44 -6.99
N GLU A 155 14.12 13.19 -8.25
CA GLU A 155 13.66 13.97 -9.40
C GLU A 155 12.14 13.92 -9.62
N PHE A 156 11.45 12.92 -9.06
CA PHE A 156 10.01 12.76 -9.21
C PHE A 156 9.22 13.10 -7.93
N GLN A 157 9.89 13.38 -6.81
CA GLN A 157 9.22 13.60 -5.53
C GLN A 157 8.24 14.77 -5.53
N SER A 158 8.46 15.79 -6.39
CA SER A 158 7.52 16.91 -6.53
C SER A 158 6.13 16.50 -7.06
N HIS A 159 6.04 15.34 -7.70
CA HIS A 159 4.78 14.78 -8.22
C HIS A 159 4.10 13.83 -7.24
N TRP A 160 4.70 13.62 -6.06
CA TRP A 160 4.15 12.78 -4.99
C TRP A 160 3.86 13.61 -3.75
N ILE A 161 2.97 13.08 -2.91
CA ILE A 161 2.82 13.53 -1.52
C ILE A 161 3.29 12.40 -0.60
N PHE A 162 3.76 12.80 0.56
CA PHE A 162 4.23 11.90 1.62
C PHE A 162 3.37 12.15 2.84
N MET A 163 2.92 11.09 3.49
CA MET A 163 2.01 11.20 4.62
C MET A 163 2.47 10.31 5.77
N GLU A 164 2.08 10.70 6.97
CA GLU A 164 2.41 9.98 8.20
C GLU A 164 1.21 9.97 9.14
N ARG A 165 1.03 8.86 9.82
CA ARG A 165 0.14 8.75 10.97
C ARG A 165 0.90 8.23 12.17
N GLU A 166 0.75 8.87 13.30
CA GLU A 166 1.19 8.34 14.59
C GLU A 166 0.19 7.29 15.08
N LEU A 167 0.72 6.21 15.63
CA LEU A 167 -0.07 5.18 16.27
C LEU A 167 -0.04 5.40 17.77
N PRO A 168 -1.22 5.47 18.44
CA PRO A 168 -1.22 5.61 19.90
C PRO A 168 -0.55 4.41 20.56
N SER A 169 0.28 4.67 21.56
CA SER A 169 0.88 3.63 22.37
C SER A 169 -0.21 2.77 23.03
N ARG A 170 0.02 1.45 23.08
CA ARG A 170 -0.81 0.56 23.90
C ARG A 170 -0.58 0.90 25.37
N THR A 171 -1.57 1.45 26.01
CA THR A 171 -1.63 1.56 27.47
C THR A 171 -2.10 0.24 28.05
#